data_c1c42f00c02a39840e80971d6d5a3bea
#
_entry.id   c1c42f00c02a39840e80971d6d5a3bea
#
_cell.length_a   1.000
_cell.length_b   1.000
_cell.length_c   1.000
_cell.angle_alpha   90.00
_cell.angle_beta   90.00
_cell.angle_gamma   90.00
#
_symmetry.space_group_name_H-M   'P 1'
#
loop_
_entity.id
_entity.type
_entity.pdbx_description
1 polymer ?
#
loop_
_entity_poly.entity_id
_entity_poly.type
_entity_poly.pdbx_seq_one_letter_code
_entity_poly.pdbx_strand_id
1 'polypeptide(L)'
;MTTARHKTSTGAGRVAAPSRTRTPVGTGARAGGGGAESVDPAELPVRAGEDPWTSEEVAELHAELITEMERLQAEIDASEAAITGLMRDSNDGAGDDQVDAGTKNISRESELALANNARDSLAQTERALARLENVGFGVCESCGQAIGKARMQAFPRATLCVQCKAKQERR
;
A
#
# COMPACT_ATOMS: atom_id res chain seq x y z
N MET A 1 -23.27 -68.72 -3.33
CA MET A 1 -24.27 -68.72 -2.25
C MET A 1 -24.47 -67.24 -1.87
N THR A 2 -25.48 -66.67 -2.44
CA THR A 2 -26.82 -66.47 -1.94
C THR A 2 -26.93 -65.19 -1.12
N THR A 3 -27.52 -64.18 -1.78
CA THR A 3 -28.70 -63.37 -1.39
C THR A 3 -28.52 -62.47 -0.14
N ALA A 4 -29.05 -61.29 -0.03
CA ALA A 4 -30.23 -60.67 -0.59
C ALA A 4 -30.21 -59.14 -0.37
N ARG A 5 -30.78 -58.45 -1.29
CA ARG A 5 -31.55 -57.19 -1.28
C ARG A 5 -32.21 -56.82 0.06
N HIS A 6 -32.13 -55.52 0.36
CA HIS A 6 -33.35 -54.77 0.80
C HIS A 6 -33.30 -53.31 0.34
N LYS A 7 -34.32 -52.95 -0.45
CA LYS A 7 -34.78 -51.58 -0.76
C LYS A 7 -35.72 -51.14 0.36
N THR A 8 -35.61 -49.86 0.78
CA THR A 8 -36.81 -49.05 1.20
C THR A 8 -36.44 -47.61 0.92
N SER A 9 -37.07 -47.09 0.08
CA SER A 9 -37.88 -45.97 -0.34
C SER A 9 -38.55 -45.15 0.81
N THR A 10 -38.68 -43.84 0.53
CA THR A 10 -39.60 -42.83 1.04
C THR A 10 -38.88 -41.84 1.95
N GLY A 11 -38.91 -40.54 1.58
CA GLY A 11 -39.90 -39.59 1.62
C GLY A 11 -39.39 -38.18 1.28
N ALA A 12 -40.04 -37.57 0.34
CA ALA A 12 -39.88 -36.16 -0.04
C ALA A 12 -40.35 -35.23 1.04
N GLY A 13 -39.51 -34.31 1.45
CA GLY A 13 -39.89 -33.16 2.27
C GLY A 13 -39.43 -31.88 1.56
N ARG A 14 -40.26 -31.34 0.68
CA ARG A 14 -40.16 -29.97 0.16
C ARG A 14 -40.46 -29.01 1.29
N VAL A 15 -39.47 -28.27 1.74
CA VAL A 15 -39.66 -27.09 2.57
C VAL A 15 -39.53 -25.85 1.70
N ALA A 16 -40.64 -25.12 1.56
CA ALA A 16 -40.73 -23.88 0.79
C ALA A 16 -39.89 -22.78 1.46
N ALA A 17 -39.01 -22.14 0.68
CA ALA A 17 -38.30 -20.92 1.07
C ALA A 17 -39.24 -19.70 0.99
N PRO A 18 -39.22 -18.77 1.96
CA PRO A 18 -40.01 -17.56 1.87
C PRO A 18 -39.36 -16.58 0.87
N SER A 19 -40.20 -16.10 -0.05
CA SER A 19 -39.89 -15.04 -1.00
C SER A 19 -39.53 -13.75 -0.26
N ARG A 20 -38.28 -13.32 -0.34
CA ARG A 20 -37.89 -11.96 0.06
C ARG A 20 -38.14 -11.01 -1.11
N THR A 21 -39.11 -10.15 -0.94
CA THR A 21 -39.43 -8.99 -1.76
C THR A 21 -38.18 -8.07 -1.83
N ARG A 22 -37.58 -7.96 -3.01
CA ARG A 22 -36.55 -6.96 -3.31
C ARG A 22 -37.23 -5.61 -3.47
N THR A 23 -37.03 -4.72 -2.53
CA THR A 23 -37.22 -3.28 -2.73
C THR A 23 -36.18 -2.74 -3.71
N PRO A 24 -36.57 -1.95 -4.72
CA PRO A 24 -35.62 -1.30 -5.60
C PRO A 24 -34.95 -0.15 -4.83
N VAL A 25 -33.62 -0.29 -4.63
CA VAL A 25 -32.77 0.82 -4.16
C VAL A 25 -32.64 1.79 -5.33
N GLY A 26 -33.13 3.00 -5.11
CA GLY A 26 -33.09 4.10 -6.07
C GLY A 26 -31.67 4.42 -6.50
N THR A 27 -31.46 4.43 -7.80
CA THR A 27 -30.30 4.97 -8.51
C THR A 27 -30.27 6.49 -8.32
N GLY A 28 -29.67 6.95 -7.24
CA GLY A 28 -29.23 8.33 -7.11
C GLY A 28 -27.86 8.46 -7.77
N ALA A 29 -27.83 8.80 -9.04
CA ALA A 29 -26.63 9.26 -9.71
C ALA A 29 -26.16 10.56 -9.05
N ARG A 30 -25.23 10.50 -8.12
CA ARG A 30 -24.44 11.64 -7.73
C ARG A 30 -23.30 11.75 -8.73
N ALA A 31 -23.40 12.72 -9.62
CA ALA A 31 -22.28 13.27 -10.36
C ALA A 31 -21.34 13.89 -9.31
N GLY A 32 -20.36 13.13 -8.87
CA GLY A 32 -19.24 13.59 -8.06
C GLY A 32 -18.22 14.22 -8.98
N GLY A 33 -18.23 15.56 -9.08
CA GLY A 33 -17.07 16.31 -9.53
C GLY A 33 -15.94 15.98 -8.56
N GLY A 34 -14.83 15.39 -9.06
CA GLY A 34 -13.62 15.14 -8.30
C GLY A 34 -12.88 16.46 -8.05
N GLY A 35 -13.33 17.21 -7.05
CA GLY A 35 -12.49 18.13 -6.33
C GLY A 35 -11.86 17.30 -5.21
N ALA A 36 -10.53 17.27 -5.10
CA ALA A 36 -9.85 16.77 -3.93
C ALA A 36 -10.42 17.55 -2.73
N GLU A 37 -11.27 16.92 -1.92
CA GLU A 37 -11.67 17.46 -0.63
C GLU A 37 -10.40 17.50 0.20
N SER A 38 -9.80 18.68 0.28
CA SER A 38 -8.66 18.92 1.17
C SER A 38 -9.14 18.67 2.59
N VAL A 39 -8.53 17.72 3.27
CA VAL A 39 -8.76 17.45 4.69
C VAL A 39 -8.58 18.76 5.46
N ASP A 40 -9.53 19.07 6.35
CA ASP A 40 -9.40 20.25 7.20
C ASP A 40 -8.17 20.08 8.10
N PRO A 41 -7.16 20.97 8.01
CA PRO A 41 -5.98 20.91 8.86
C PRO A 41 -6.30 20.83 10.36
N ALA A 42 -7.42 21.43 10.78
CA ALA A 42 -7.86 21.42 12.17
C ALA A 42 -8.32 20.03 12.65
N GLU A 43 -8.68 19.13 11.73
CA GLU A 43 -9.08 17.74 12.06
C GLU A 43 -7.88 16.79 12.20
N LEU A 44 -6.69 17.21 11.75
CA LEU A 44 -5.49 16.38 11.87
C LEU A 44 -5.01 16.30 13.31
N PRO A 45 -4.71 15.08 13.81
CA PRO A 45 -4.36 14.87 15.21
C PRO A 45 -2.99 15.49 15.54
N VAL A 46 -2.94 16.20 16.67
CA VAL A 46 -1.72 16.73 17.27
C VAL A 46 -1.60 16.25 18.72
N ARG A 47 -0.40 16.23 19.27
CA ARG A 47 -0.19 15.92 20.69
C ARG A 47 -0.59 17.10 21.56
N ALA A 48 -0.89 16.82 22.83
CA ALA A 48 -1.12 17.85 23.81
C ALA A 48 0.11 18.79 23.91
N GLY A 49 -0.11 20.08 23.67
CA GLY A 49 0.93 21.12 23.69
C GLY A 49 1.62 21.37 22.36
N GLU A 50 1.24 20.68 21.28
CA GLU A 50 1.65 21.04 19.91
C GLU A 50 0.61 21.97 19.27
N ASP A 51 1.08 22.87 18.42
CA ASP A 51 0.20 23.74 17.64
C ASP A 51 -0.58 22.93 16.59
N PRO A 52 -1.83 23.30 16.29
CA PRO A 52 -2.61 22.69 15.21
C PRO A 52 -1.87 22.75 13.86
N TRP A 53 -2.23 21.88 12.94
CA TRP A 53 -1.74 21.94 11.57
C TRP A 53 -2.27 23.20 10.88
N THR A 54 -1.42 23.85 10.08
CA THR A 54 -1.83 24.93 9.19
C THR A 54 -2.08 24.40 7.77
N SER A 55 -2.85 25.16 6.98
CA SER A 55 -3.11 24.80 5.58
C SER A 55 -1.83 24.74 4.75
N GLU A 56 -0.87 25.63 5.04
CA GLU A 56 0.43 25.70 4.38
C GLU A 56 1.25 24.44 4.67
N GLU A 57 1.33 24.01 5.94
CA GLU A 57 2.07 22.81 6.33
C GLU A 57 1.49 21.52 5.70
N VAL A 58 0.17 21.42 5.62
CA VAL A 58 -0.50 20.28 4.97
C VAL A 58 -0.26 20.30 3.46
N ALA A 59 -0.30 21.47 2.82
CA ALA A 59 -0.02 21.61 1.40
C ALA A 59 1.44 21.30 1.07
N GLU A 60 2.39 21.74 1.88
CA GLU A 60 3.81 21.43 1.74
C GLU A 60 4.05 19.92 1.85
N LEU A 61 3.50 19.30 2.88
CA LEU A 61 3.61 17.87 3.09
C LEU A 61 3.00 17.04 1.95
N HIS A 62 1.86 17.48 1.41
CA HIS A 62 1.24 16.86 0.24
C HIS A 62 2.16 16.95 -0.98
N ALA A 63 2.72 18.14 -1.24
CA ALA A 63 3.65 18.34 -2.35
C ALA A 63 4.93 17.51 -2.22
N GLU A 64 5.48 17.39 -1.01
CA GLU A 64 6.64 16.54 -0.73
C GLU A 64 6.34 15.06 -1.02
N LEU A 65 5.17 14.56 -0.60
CA LEU A 65 4.79 13.16 -0.86
C LEU A 65 4.62 12.89 -2.36
N ILE A 66 4.02 13.81 -3.13
CA ILE A 66 3.91 13.69 -4.59
C ILE A 66 5.29 13.66 -5.24
N THR A 67 6.17 14.61 -4.88
CA THR A 67 7.54 14.67 -5.41
C THR A 67 8.32 13.38 -5.12
N GLU A 68 8.16 12.84 -3.91
CA GLU A 68 8.81 11.58 -3.53
C GLU A 68 8.27 10.38 -4.31
N MET A 69 6.95 10.34 -4.60
CA MET A 69 6.36 9.31 -5.45
C MET A 69 6.93 9.35 -6.88
N GLU A 70 7.02 10.55 -7.48
CA GLU A 70 7.57 10.73 -8.82
C GLU A 70 9.06 10.31 -8.87
N ARG A 71 9.83 10.65 -7.85
CA ARG A 71 11.23 10.24 -7.73
C ARG A 71 11.38 8.72 -7.65
N LEU A 72 10.57 8.07 -6.80
CA LEU A 72 10.62 6.61 -6.63
C LEU A 72 10.16 5.87 -7.90
N GLN A 73 9.17 6.39 -8.61
CA GLN A 73 8.75 5.83 -9.90
C GLN A 73 9.88 5.91 -10.94
N ALA A 74 10.56 7.05 -11.04
CA ALA A 74 11.69 7.21 -11.94
C ALA A 74 12.86 6.27 -11.58
N GLU A 75 13.11 6.02 -10.29
CA GLU A 75 14.12 5.06 -9.82
C GLU A 75 13.76 3.61 -10.22
N ILE A 76 12.50 3.22 -10.10
CA ILE A 76 12.01 1.91 -10.55
C ILE A 76 12.21 1.75 -12.06
N ASP A 77 11.79 2.74 -12.85
CA ASP A 77 11.89 2.70 -14.31
C ASP A 77 13.36 2.61 -14.75
N ALA A 78 14.25 3.32 -14.09
CA ALA A 78 15.70 3.28 -14.37
C ALA A 78 16.30 1.90 -14.07
N SER A 79 15.97 1.31 -12.91
CA SER A 79 16.45 -0.04 -12.54
C SER A 79 15.90 -1.12 -13.48
N GLU A 80 14.62 -1.02 -13.89
CA GLU A 80 14.02 -1.95 -14.86
C GLU A 80 14.69 -1.86 -16.25
N ALA A 81 15.02 -0.64 -16.69
CA ALA A 81 15.77 -0.43 -17.92
C ALA A 81 17.18 -1.03 -17.84
N ALA A 82 17.88 -0.86 -16.72
CA ALA A 82 19.20 -1.44 -16.47
C ALA A 82 19.16 -2.98 -16.50
N ILE A 83 18.17 -3.59 -15.82
CA ILE A 83 17.96 -5.05 -15.84
C ILE A 83 17.73 -5.56 -17.26
N THR A 84 16.89 -4.84 -18.03
CA THR A 84 16.61 -5.20 -19.43
C THR A 84 17.86 -5.12 -20.30
N GLY A 85 18.73 -4.11 -20.09
CA GLY A 85 20.03 -3.98 -20.75
C GLY A 85 20.93 -5.18 -20.44
N LEU A 86 21.12 -5.50 -19.17
CA LEU A 86 21.93 -6.64 -18.71
C LEU A 86 21.43 -7.98 -19.27
N MET A 87 20.13 -8.15 -19.44
CA MET A 87 19.57 -9.36 -20.05
C MET A 87 19.86 -9.47 -21.55
N ARG A 88 19.83 -8.36 -22.28
CA ARG A 88 20.17 -8.33 -23.72
C ARG A 88 21.65 -8.66 -23.93
N ASP A 89 22.53 -8.02 -23.15
CA ASP A 89 23.98 -8.24 -23.23
C ASP A 89 24.37 -9.67 -22.88
N SER A 90 23.59 -10.35 -22.02
CA SER A 90 23.81 -11.75 -21.69
C SER A 90 23.39 -12.71 -22.79
N ASN A 91 22.42 -12.34 -23.61
CA ASN A 91 21.94 -13.17 -24.74
C ASN A 91 22.85 -13.08 -25.99
N ASP A 92 23.53 -11.94 -26.16
CA ASP A 92 24.42 -11.70 -27.31
C ASP A 92 25.85 -12.25 -27.07
N GLY A 93 26.17 -12.67 -25.85
CA GLY A 93 27.49 -13.13 -25.41
C GLY A 93 27.79 -14.61 -25.71
N ALA A 94 27.93 -14.98 -26.97
CA ALA A 94 28.51 -16.28 -27.35
C ALA A 94 30.03 -16.24 -27.11
N GLY A 95 30.48 -16.37 -25.87
CA GLY A 95 31.90 -16.39 -25.50
C GLY A 95 32.23 -15.69 -24.16
N ASP A 96 31.25 -15.34 -23.34
CA ASP A 96 31.49 -14.76 -22.03
C ASP A 96 32.30 -15.72 -21.13
N ASP A 97 33.39 -15.20 -20.57
CA ASP A 97 34.13 -15.89 -19.53
C ASP A 97 33.28 -16.04 -18.27
N GLN A 98 33.52 -17.08 -17.51
CA GLN A 98 32.74 -17.40 -16.27
C GLN A 98 32.78 -16.24 -15.25
N VAL A 99 33.83 -15.42 -15.25
CA VAL A 99 33.99 -14.24 -14.41
C VAL A 99 33.05 -13.14 -14.85
N ASP A 100 32.90 -12.89 -16.15
CA ASP A 100 31.97 -11.88 -16.70
C ASP A 100 30.51 -12.26 -16.47
N ALA A 101 30.17 -13.52 -16.63
CA ALA A 101 28.84 -14.05 -16.33
C ALA A 101 28.49 -13.87 -14.85
N GLY A 102 29.44 -14.12 -13.94
CA GLY A 102 29.28 -13.88 -12.50
C GLY A 102 29.05 -12.41 -12.17
N THR A 103 29.82 -11.50 -12.76
CA THR A 103 29.69 -10.05 -12.54
C THR A 103 28.35 -9.52 -13.04
N LYS A 104 27.89 -9.93 -14.23
CA LYS A 104 26.58 -9.57 -14.79
C LYS A 104 25.44 -10.05 -13.90
N ASN A 105 25.54 -11.24 -13.31
CA ASN A 105 24.52 -11.76 -12.40
C ASN A 105 24.43 -10.95 -11.10
N ILE A 106 25.57 -10.60 -10.49
CA ILE A 106 25.63 -9.75 -9.30
C ILE A 106 25.03 -8.36 -9.59
N SER A 107 25.35 -7.77 -10.74
CA SER A 107 24.79 -6.47 -11.15
C SER A 107 23.29 -6.55 -11.30
N ARG A 108 22.75 -7.59 -11.92
CA ARG A 108 21.31 -7.80 -12.06
C ARG A 108 20.62 -7.99 -10.72
N GLU A 109 21.19 -8.73 -9.79
CA GLU A 109 20.65 -8.92 -8.43
C GLU A 109 20.63 -7.60 -7.66
N SER A 110 21.67 -6.77 -7.82
CA SER A 110 21.73 -5.42 -7.23
C SER A 110 20.61 -4.52 -7.75
N GLU A 111 20.41 -4.46 -9.08
CA GLU A 111 19.34 -3.67 -9.69
C GLU A 111 17.95 -4.16 -9.27
N LEU A 112 17.74 -5.47 -9.18
CA LEU A 112 16.50 -6.04 -8.66
C LEU A 112 16.23 -5.63 -7.21
N ALA A 113 17.27 -5.62 -6.36
CA ALA A 113 17.14 -5.18 -4.97
C ALA A 113 16.80 -3.69 -4.88
N LEU A 114 17.42 -2.83 -5.69
CA LEU A 114 17.09 -1.40 -5.77
C LEU A 114 15.64 -1.18 -6.21
N ALA A 115 15.21 -1.82 -7.31
CA ALA A 115 13.84 -1.72 -7.78
C ALA A 115 12.82 -2.17 -6.72
N ASN A 116 13.08 -3.26 -6.00
CA ASN A 116 12.19 -3.74 -4.96
C ASN A 116 12.11 -2.77 -3.76
N ASN A 117 13.25 -2.22 -3.32
CA ASN A 117 13.28 -1.21 -2.26
C ASN A 117 12.53 0.06 -2.66
N ALA A 118 12.67 0.49 -3.91
CA ALA A 118 11.94 1.64 -4.44
C ALA A 118 10.42 1.37 -4.50
N ARG A 119 9.99 0.18 -4.95
CA ARG A 119 8.57 -0.22 -4.95
C ARG A 119 7.97 -0.25 -3.54
N ASP A 120 8.69 -0.81 -2.57
CA ASP A 120 8.24 -0.85 -1.17
C ASP A 120 8.11 0.57 -0.60
N SER A 121 9.05 1.45 -0.92
CA SER A 121 9.02 2.86 -0.54
C SER A 121 7.88 3.61 -1.21
N LEU A 122 7.65 3.38 -2.50
CA LEU A 122 6.53 3.95 -3.26
C LEU A 122 5.19 3.57 -2.63
N ALA A 123 4.96 2.29 -2.39
CA ALA A 123 3.75 1.80 -1.73
C ALA A 123 3.53 2.38 -0.32
N GLN A 124 4.60 2.68 0.43
CA GLN A 124 4.50 3.37 1.72
C GLN A 124 4.14 4.85 1.55
N THR A 125 4.69 5.52 0.53
CA THR A 125 4.42 6.93 0.23
C THR A 125 2.98 7.12 -0.26
N GLU A 126 2.49 6.25 -1.14
CA GLU A 126 1.09 6.22 -1.58
C GLU A 126 0.11 6.06 -0.40
N ARG A 127 0.41 5.13 0.52
CA ARG A 127 -0.40 4.97 1.73
C ARG A 127 -0.35 6.19 2.65
N ALA A 128 0.78 6.89 2.72
CA ALA A 128 0.89 8.11 3.51
C ALA A 128 0.05 9.24 2.88
N LEU A 129 0.10 9.40 1.55
CA LEU A 129 -0.71 10.36 0.81
C LEU A 129 -2.20 10.07 0.99
N ALA A 130 -2.62 8.83 0.79
CA ALA A 130 -4.01 8.43 0.98
C ALA A 130 -4.52 8.67 2.42
N ARG A 131 -3.66 8.55 3.44
CA ARG A 131 -4.02 8.90 4.82
C ARG A 131 -4.11 10.41 5.04
N LEU A 132 -3.26 11.19 4.37
CA LEU A 132 -3.28 12.65 4.44
C LEU A 132 -4.56 13.22 3.78
N GLU A 133 -5.02 12.61 2.70
CA GLU A 133 -6.24 12.98 1.98
C GLU A 133 -7.53 12.48 2.68
N ASN A 134 -7.39 11.51 3.59
CA ASN A 134 -8.49 10.93 4.34
C ASN A 134 -8.24 11.06 5.84
N VAL A 135 -9.23 10.66 6.64
CA VAL A 135 -9.10 10.64 8.11
C VAL A 135 -8.16 9.50 8.53
N GLY A 136 -6.99 9.82 9.10
CA GLY A 136 -6.06 8.80 9.63
C GLY A 136 -4.59 9.18 9.62
N PHE A 137 -4.23 10.30 9.01
CA PHE A 137 -2.86 10.81 9.07
C PHE A 137 -2.50 11.26 10.49
N GLY A 138 -1.30 10.93 10.94
CA GLY A 138 -0.81 11.32 12.27
C GLY A 138 -1.35 10.49 13.45
N VAL A 139 -2.20 9.47 13.22
CA VAL A 139 -2.65 8.52 14.25
C VAL A 139 -1.74 7.30 14.29
N CYS A 140 -1.31 6.89 15.48
CA CYS A 140 -0.51 5.68 15.67
C CYS A 140 -1.35 4.42 15.53
N GLU A 141 -1.02 3.56 14.57
CA GLU A 141 -1.74 2.29 14.32
C GLU A 141 -1.70 1.30 15.50
N SER A 142 -0.72 1.44 16.40
CA SER A 142 -0.57 0.52 17.55
C SER A 142 -1.31 0.98 18.81
N CYS A 143 -1.37 2.28 19.09
CA CYS A 143 -1.96 2.78 20.34
C CYS A 143 -3.08 3.80 20.15
N GLY A 144 -3.40 4.19 18.89
CA GLY A 144 -4.45 5.15 18.59
C GLY A 144 -4.18 6.60 19.00
N GLN A 145 -3.01 6.91 19.55
CA GLN A 145 -2.63 8.25 19.95
C GLN A 145 -1.97 9.02 18.82
N ALA A 146 -1.98 10.35 18.88
CA ALA A 146 -1.27 11.18 17.93
C ALA A 146 0.23 10.87 17.91
N ILE A 147 0.79 10.73 16.71
CA ILE A 147 2.23 10.45 16.50
C ILE A 147 3.08 11.65 16.90
N GLY A 148 2.58 12.87 16.68
CA GLY A 148 3.24 14.14 16.90
C GLY A 148 3.62 14.83 15.61
N LYS A 149 3.32 16.14 15.52
CA LYS A 149 3.47 16.97 14.33
C LYS A 149 4.91 16.97 13.79
N ALA A 150 5.88 17.27 14.64
CA ALA A 150 7.30 17.31 14.24
C ALA A 150 7.79 15.96 13.67
N ARG A 151 7.30 14.83 14.20
CA ARG A 151 7.64 13.52 13.67
C ARG A 151 7.00 13.27 12.30
N MET A 152 5.76 13.71 12.11
CA MET A 152 5.07 13.56 10.84
C MET A 152 5.66 14.45 9.74
N GLN A 153 6.15 15.65 10.09
CA GLN A 153 6.90 16.51 9.18
C GLN A 153 8.24 15.87 8.76
N ALA A 154 8.98 15.31 9.70
CA ALA A 154 10.25 14.66 9.39
C ALA A 154 10.11 13.28 8.72
N PHE A 155 9.04 12.56 9.00
CA PHE A 155 8.78 11.19 8.53
C PHE A 155 7.30 11.00 8.17
N PRO A 156 6.83 11.53 7.05
CA PRO A 156 5.41 11.50 6.66
C PRO A 156 4.83 10.08 6.52
N ARG A 157 5.69 9.10 6.24
CA ARG A 157 5.33 7.68 6.12
C ARG A 157 5.21 6.95 7.45
N ALA A 158 5.46 7.63 8.59
CA ALA A 158 5.39 6.99 9.91
C ALA A 158 3.97 6.55 10.26
N THR A 159 3.82 5.31 10.70
CA THR A 159 2.57 4.72 11.20
C THR A 159 2.58 4.49 12.71
N LEU A 160 3.73 4.62 13.35
CA LEU A 160 3.90 4.40 14.79
C LEU A 160 4.49 5.62 15.47
N CYS A 161 3.99 5.91 16.66
CA CYS A 161 4.62 6.89 17.55
C CYS A 161 5.98 6.38 18.06
N VAL A 162 6.82 7.28 18.59
CA VAL A 162 8.18 6.95 19.07
C VAL A 162 8.15 5.79 20.07
N GLN A 163 7.19 5.79 21.01
CA GLN A 163 7.10 4.76 22.04
C GLN A 163 6.75 3.38 21.47
N CYS A 164 5.81 3.32 20.53
CA CYS A 164 5.42 2.07 19.88
C CYS A 164 6.51 1.55 18.97
N LYS A 165 7.20 2.42 18.23
CA LYS A 165 8.36 2.06 17.40
C LYS A 165 9.49 1.49 18.24
N ALA A 166 9.84 2.15 19.35
CA ALA A 166 10.88 1.66 20.27
C ALA A 166 10.51 0.31 20.93
N LYS A 167 9.23 0.05 21.19
CA LYS A 167 8.79 -1.28 21.67
C LYS A 167 8.93 -2.36 20.60
N GLN A 168 8.68 -2.03 19.34
CA GLN A 168 8.83 -2.96 18.22
C GLN A 168 10.30 -3.33 17.97
N GLU A 169 11.21 -2.36 18.09
CA GLU A 169 12.65 -2.56 17.86
C GLU A 169 13.36 -3.34 18.97
N ARG A 170 12.77 -3.42 20.17
CA ARG A 170 13.32 -4.19 21.30
C ARG A 170 12.94 -5.66 21.31
N ARG A 171 12.13 -6.11 20.36
CA ARG A 171 11.70 -7.51 20.21
C ARG A 171 12.61 -8.24 19.22
#